data_50498abae0f828104f4bad6b2582e57f
#
_entry.id   50498abae0f828104f4bad6b2582e57f
#
_cell.length_a   1.000
_cell.length_b   1.000
_cell.length_c   1.000
_cell.angle_alpha   90.00
_cell.angle_beta   90.00
_cell.angle_gamma   90.00
#
_symmetry.space_group_name_H-M   'P 1'
#
loop_
_entity.id
_entity.type
_entity.pdbx_description
1 polymer ?
#
loop_
_entity_poly.entity_id
_entity_poly.type
_entity_poly.pdbx_seq_one_letter_code
_entity_poly.pdbx_strand_id
1 'polypeptide(L)'
;DEEFLLQEISAHNTEIRTMAGRFVQIDSQGGQIEGTFWLKRPDMVRFRYAPPSREEIISQGRGFYVIDRQERTQYAYPQDNVPLRQFLGDEVSLINSNLSDVILSETHVSVMIVDESPIGTVQVSLIFNRETLDLVQWSLIEPSGVETTFSISETEKGIDIPDQYFRIDPTY
;
A
#
# COMPACT_ATOMS: atom_id res chain seq x y z
N ASP A 1 13.18 19.05 -12.37
CA ASP A 1 12.03 19.69 -11.76
C ASP A 1 11.23 18.66 -10.94
N GLU A 2 10.96 19.02 -9.69
CA GLU A 2 10.26 18.14 -8.75
C GLU A 2 8.84 17.82 -9.22
N GLU A 3 8.10 18.81 -9.66
CA GLU A 3 6.72 18.61 -10.13
C GLU A 3 6.67 17.70 -11.36
N PHE A 4 7.59 17.89 -12.30
CA PHE A 4 7.69 17.05 -13.47
C PHE A 4 7.98 15.60 -13.08
N LEU A 5 8.90 15.40 -12.13
CA LEU A 5 9.24 14.06 -11.65
C LEU A 5 8.04 13.38 -10.99
N LEU A 6 7.27 14.11 -10.19
CA LEU A 6 6.06 13.57 -9.56
C LEU A 6 5.00 13.20 -10.61
N GLN A 7 4.89 13.98 -11.69
CA GLN A 7 3.99 13.64 -12.79
C GLN A 7 4.42 12.37 -13.49
N GLU A 8 5.73 12.20 -13.72
CA GLU A 8 6.26 10.98 -14.33
C GLU A 8 6.01 9.75 -13.45
N ILE A 9 6.25 9.85 -12.16
CA ILE A 9 6.02 8.77 -11.21
C ILE A 9 4.52 8.41 -11.17
N SER A 10 3.67 9.41 -11.15
CA SER A 10 2.21 9.21 -11.15
C SER A 10 1.75 8.47 -12.41
N ALA A 11 2.21 8.90 -13.58
CA ALA A 11 1.85 8.29 -14.85
C ALA A 11 2.37 6.85 -14.94
N HIS A 12 3.62 6.63 -14.55
CA HIS A 12 4.25 5.31 -14.57
C HIS A 12 3.45 4.31 -13.72
N ASN A 13 3.10 4.70 -12.50
CA ASN A 13 2.39 3.80 -11.59
C ASN A 13 0.92 3.61 -11.96
N THR A 14 0.30 4.62 -12.56
CA THR A 14 -1.06 4.50 -13.08
C THR A 14 -1.14 3.42 -14.16
N GLU A 15 -0.13 3.29 -15.00
CA GLU A 15 -0.09 2.30 -16.07
C GLU A 15 0.11 0.86 -15.57
N ILE A 16 0.58 0.70 -14.35
CA ILE A 16 0.71 -0.64 -13.75
C ILE A 16 -0.66 -1.06 -13.22
N ARG A 17 -1.38 -1.84 -14.02
CA ARG A 17 -2.74 -2.27 -13.69
C ARG A 17 -2.76 -3.48 -12.77
N THR A 18 -1.75 -4.35 -12.87
CA THR A 18 -1.61 -5.51 -12.01
C THR A 18 -0.15 -5.64 -11.57
N MET A 19 0.02 -6.14 -10.37
CA MET A 19 1.35 -6.37 -9.81
C MET A 19 1.25 -7.42 -8.70
N ALA A 20 2.24 -8.28 -8.62
CA ALA A 20 2.38 -9.22 -7.50
C ALA A 20 3.84 -9.27 -7.08
N GLY A 21 4.09 -9.63 -5.83
CA GLY A 21 5.44 -9.71 -5.31
C GLY A 21 5.47 -10.14 -3.86
N ARG A 22 6.62 -9.90 -3.24
CA ARG A 22 6.83 -10.17 -1.82
C ARG A 22 6.88 -8.87 -1.04
N PHE A 23 6.50 -8.95 0.23
CA PHE A 23 6.62 -7.80 1.12
C PHE A 23 7.22 -8.20 2.46
N VAL A 24 7.85 -7.22 3.11
CA VAL A 24 8.31 -7.31 4.49
C VAL A 24 7.67 -6.15 5.24
N GLN A 25 7.00 -6.46 6.33
CA GLN A 25 6.40 -5.47 7.21
C GLN A 25 7.25 -5.34 8.46
N ILE A 26 7.62 -4.11 8.79
CA ILE A 26 8.44 -3.78 9.95
C ILE A 26 7.61 -2.88 10.87
N ASP A 27 7.41 -3.31 12.11
CA ASP A 27 6.68 -2.52 13.09
C ASP A 27 7.61 -1.52 13.81
N SER A 28 7.04 -0.66 14.65
CA SER A 28 7.78 0.39 15.35
C SER A 28 8.76 -0.14 16.38
N GLN A 29 8.68 -1.42 16.73
CA GLN A 29 9.57 -2.07 17.69
C GLN A 29 10.61 -2.95 17.00
N GLY A 30 10.67 -2.91 15.68
CA GLY A 30 11.63 -3.69 14.91
C GLY A 30 11.20 -5.10 14.58
N GLY A 31 9.98 -5.50 14.96
CA GLY A 31 9.44 -6.80 14.58
C GLY A 31 9.24 -6.88 13.08
N GLN A 32 9.55 -8.03 12.48
CA GLN A 32 9.43 -8.24 11.04
C GLN A 32 8.54 -9.42 10.75
N ILE A 33 7.59 -9.21 9.82
CA ILE A 33 6.81 -10.29 9.22
C ILE A 33 6.81 -10.09 7.72
N GLU A 34 6.71 -11.19 6.98
CA GLU A 34 6.79 -11.14 5.53
C GLU A 34 5.63 -11.89 4.90
N GLY A 35 5.45 -11.72 3.60
CA GLY A 35 4.40 -12.39 2.87
C GLY A 35 4.43 -12.07 1.38
N THR A 36 3.29 -12.33 0.75
CA THR A 36 3.08 -12.13 -0.68
C THR A 36 1.91 -11.18 -0.87
N PHE A 37 1.98 -10.34 -1.91
CA PHE A 37 0.88 -9.43 -2.20
C PHE A 37 0.47 -9.51 -3.67
N TRP A 38 -0.78 -9.12 -3.92
CA TRP A 38 -1.36 -8.98 -5.26
C TRP A 38 -2.10 -7.66 -5.31
N LEU A 39 -1.94 -6.94 -6.40
CA LEU A 39 -2.61 -5.65 -6.62
C LEU A 39 -3.23 -5.65 -8.01
N LYS A 40 -4.47 -5.18 -8.08
CA LYS A 40 -5.18 -5.03 -9.35
C LYS A 40 -6.00 -3.74 -9.30
N ARG A 41 -5.68 -2.80 -10.18
CA ARG A 41 -6.40 -1.54 -10.22
C ARG A 41 -7.76 -1.69 -10.91
N PRO A 42 -8.75 -0.97 -10.45
CA PRO A 42 -8.71 -0.09 -9.27
C PRO A 42 -9.00 -0.82 -7.96
N ASP A 43 -8.37 -0.38 -6.89
CA ASP A 43 -8.76 -0.64 -5.49
C ASP A 43 -8.74 -2.08 -5.01
N MET A 44 -8.21 -3.03 -5.77
CA MET A 44 -8.10 -4.41 -5.32
C MET A 44 -6.67 -4.72 -4.89
N VAL A 45 -6.51 -5.20 -3.67
CA VAL A 45 -5.22 -5.62 -3.13
C VAL A 45 -5.41 -6.74 -2.13
N ARG A 46 -4.43 -7.63 -2.06
CA ARG A 46 -4.39 -8.70 -1.07
C ARG A 46 -2.97 -8.82 -0.55
N PHE A 47 -2.82 -8.78 0.78
CA PHE A 47 -1.59 -9.07 1.47
C PHE A 47 -1.80 -10.36 2.27
N ARG A 48 -1.01 -11.37 1.97
CA ARG A 48 -1.07 -12.65 2.67
C ARG A 48 0.22 -12.85 3.44
N TYR A 49 0.11 -12.89 4.76
CA TYR A 49 1.26 -13.05 5.63
C TYR A 49 1.73 -14.51 5.63
N ALA A 50 3.05 -14.70 5.64
CA ALA A 50 3.65 -16.03 5.63
C ALA A 50 3.45 -16.75 6.97
N PRO A 51 3.36 -18.10 6.96
CA PRO A 51 3.30 -18.85 8.21
C PRO A 51 4.45 -18.49 9.16
N PRO A 52 4.25 -18.52 10.48
CA PRO A 52 3.08 -19.07 11.17
C PRO A 52 1.86 -18.15 11.22
N SER A 53 1.95 -16.94 10.70
CA SER A 53 0.80 -16.03 10.67
C SER A 53 -0.29 -16.59 9.75
N ARG A 54 -1.54 -16.34 10.11
CA ARG A 54 -2.71 -16.68 9.31
C ARG A 54 -3.53 -15.44 9.00
N GLU A 55 -2.86 -14.29 8.97
CA GLU A 55 -3.50 -13.03 8.68
C GLU A 55 -3.50 -12.74 7.19
N GLU A 56 -4.50 -11.99 6.76
CA GLU A 56 -4.60 -11.43 5.42
C GLU A 56 -5.26 -10.06 5.49
N ILE A 57 -4.85 -9.19 4.57
CA ILE A 57 -5.51 -7.90 4.35
C ILE A 57 -6.02 -7.91 2.92
N ILE A 58 -7.33 -7.70 2.73
CA ILE A 58 -7.94 -7.76 1.40
C ILE A 58 -8.80 -6.51 1.19
N SER A 59 -8.62 -5.87 0.04
CA SER A 59 -9.49 -4.80 -0.43
C SER A 59 -10.18 -5.22 -1.72
N GLN A 60 -11.48 -4.94 -1.82
CA GLN A 60 -12.28 -5.21 -3.01
C GLN A 60 -12.85 -3.94 -3.63
N GLY A 61 -12.39 -2.77 -3.19
CA GLY A 61 -12.87 -1.49 -3.70
C GLY A 61 -13.86 -0.77 -2.81
N ARG A 62 -14.49 -1.46 -1.87
CA ARG A 62 -15.43 -0.85 -0.92
C ARG A 62 -14.86 -0.69 0.47
N GLY A 63 -13.85 -1.45 0.80
CA GLY A 63 -13.22 -1.41 2.09
C GLY A 63 -12.07 -2.36 2.20
N PHE A 64 -11.33 -2.19 3.27
CA PHE A 64 -10.26 -3.10 3.64
C PHE A 64 -10.77 -4.06 4.70
N TYR A 65 -10.40 -5.31 4.56
CA TYR A 65 -10.74 -6.36 5.51
C TYR A 65 -9.46 -6.94 6.08
N VAL A 66 -9.32 -6.89 7.39
CA VAL A 66 -8.20 -7.53 8.10
C VAL A 66 -8.76 -8.83 8.67
N ILE A 67 -8.22 -9.95 8.21
CA ILE A 67 -8.71 -11.28 8.52
C ILE A 67 -7.63 -12.04 9.28
N ASP A 68 -7.96 -12.54 10.47
CA ASP A 68 -7.10 -13.43 11.23
C ASP A 68 -7.81 -14.76 11.38
N ARG A 69 -7.32 -15.77 10.62
CA ARG A 69 -7.97 -17.08 10.61
C ARG A 69 -7.68 -17.89 11.86
N GLN A 70 -6.60 -17.60 12.57
CA GLN A 70 -6.27 -18.28 13.82
C GLN A 70 -7.22 -17.82 14.92
N GLU A 71 -7.46 -16.52 15.04
CA GLU A 71 -8.35 -15.94 16.03
C GLU A 71 -9.82 -15.91 15.56
N ARG A 72 -10.07 -16.23 14.30
CA ARG A 72 -11.39 -16.20 13.67
C ARG A 72 -12.03 -14.81 13.76
N THR A 73 -11.23 -13.77 13.49
CA THR A 73 -11.70 -12.41 13.49
C THR A 73 -11.65 -11.82 12.09
N GLN A 74 -12.56 -10.90 11.83
CA GLN A 74 -12.59 -10.15 10.58
C GLN A 74 -13.05 -8.74 10.88
N TYR A 75 -12.21 -7.76 10.52
CA TYR A 75 -12.51 -6.34 10.71
C TYR A 75 -12.60 -5.67 9.36
N ALA A 76 -13.62 -4.84 9.17
CA ALA A 76 -13.83 -4.09 7.94
C ALA A 76 -13.59 -2.61 8.17
N TYR A 77 -12.83 -1.99 7.26
CA TYR A 77 -12.56 -0.54 7.28
C TYR A 77 -12.95 0.04 5.93
N PRO A 78 -13.73 1.14 5.88
CA PRO A 78 -14.06 1.79 4.63
C PRO A 78 -12.80 2.18 3.85
N GLN A 79 -12.82 1.99 2.53
CA GLN A 79 -11.68 2.32 1.66
C GLN A 79 -11.27 3.78 1.83
N ASP A 80 -12.23 4.69 1.95
CA ASP A 80 -11.96 6.12 2.06
C ASP A 80 -11.21 6.50 3.34
N ASN A 81 -11.18 5.62 4.33
CA ASN A 81 -10.49 5.87 5.59
C ASN A 81 -9.08 5.25 5.62
N VAL A 82 -8.63 4.66 4.50
CA VAL A 82 -7.31 4.04 4.41
C VAL A 82 -6.37 4.98 3.64
N PRO A 83 -5.28 5.45 4.28
CA PRO A 83 -4.38 6.42 3.63
C PRO A 83 -3.75 5.92 2.34
N LEU A 84 -3.42 4.63 2.25
CA LEU A 84 -2.82 4.05 1.04
C LEU A 84 -3.76 4.06 -0.17
N ARG A 85 -5.06 4.35 0.03
CA ARG A 85 -6.04 4.40 -1.05
C ARG A 85 -5.63 5.29 -2.21
N GLN A 86 -4.82 6.31 -1.93
CA GLN A 86 -4.36 7.24 -2.96
C GLN A 86 -3.45 6.57 -3.99
N PHE A 87 -2.80 5.47 -3.62
CA PHE A 87 -1.99 4.68 -4.54
C PHE A 87 -2.80 3.59 -5.23
N LEU A 88 -3.91 3.17 -4.64
CA LEU A 88 -4.67 1.99 -5.09
C LEU A 88 -5.74 2.30 -6.13
N GLY A 89 -6.09 3.55 -6.31
CA GLY A 89 -7.16 3.95 -7.23
C GLY A 89 -6.87 3.65 -8.69
N ASP A 90 -7.81 4.00 -9.55
CA ASP A 90 -7.65 3.85 -11.00
C ASP A 90 -6.50 4.68 -11.53
N GLU A 91 -6.32 5.85 -10.97
CA GLU A 91 -5.23 6.77 -11.30
C GLU A 91 -4.44 7.10 -10.05
N VAL A 92 -3.10 7.04 -10.15
CA VAL A 92 -2.21 7.50 -9.09
C VAL A 92 -1.91 8.96 -9.36
N SER A 93 -2.25 9.85 -8.42
CA SER A 93 -1.92 11.26 -8.51
C SER A 93 -1.20 11.67 -7.23
N LEU A 94 0.08 12.02 -7.34
CA LEU A 94 0.90 12.44 -6.21
C LEU A 94 0.84 13.94 -6.00
N ILE A 95 0.40 14.70 -7.01
CA ILE A 95 0.24 16.15 -6.89
C ILE A 95 -1.21 16.43 -6.53
N ASN A 96 -1.49 16.49 -5.23
CA ASN A 96 -2.83 16.75 -4.73
C ASN A 96 -2.76 17.60 -3.45
N SER A 97 -3.91 17.94 -2.89
CA SER A 97 -4.01 18.82 -1.71
C SER A 97 -3.45 18.19 -0.43
N ASN A 98 -3.25 16.89 -0.42
CA ASN A 98 -2.74 16.17 0.75
C ASN A 98 -1.22 16.01 0.72
N LEU A 99 -0.57 16.41 -0.37
CA LEU A 99 0.88 16.34 -0.47
C LEU A 99 1.50 17.30 0.54
N SER A 100 2.35 16.76 1.41
CA SER A 100 2.97 17.50 2.50
C SER A 100 4.43 17.84 2.21
N ASP A 101 5.19 16.88 1.69
CA ASP A 101 6.62 17.05 1.46
C ASP A 101 7.14 16.06 0.42
N VAL A 102 8.26 16.41 -0.21
CA VAL A 102 8.97 15.57 -1.16
C VAL A 102 10.45 15.63 -0.83
N ILE A 103 11.06 14.46 -0.66
CA ILE A 103 12.49 14.36 -0.38
C ILE A 103 13.14 13.60 -1.53
N LEU A 104 14.13 14.26 -2.17
CA LEU A 104 14.87 13.66 -3.28
C LEU A 104 16.24 13.24 -2.82
N SER A 105 16.63 12.02 -3.20
CA SER A 105 18.01 11.56 -3.09
C SER A 105 18.50 11.13 -4.46
N GLU A 106 19.74 10.68 -4.57
CA GLU A 106 20.26 10.18 -5.84
C GLU A 106 19.55 8.92 -6.32
N THR A 107 19.00 8.13 -5.38
CA THR A 107 18.44 6.82 -5.67
C THR A 107 16.93 6.73 -5.48
N HIS A 108 16.36 7.61 -4.67
CA HIS A 108 14.94 7.50 -4.29
C HIS A 108 14.22 8.83 -4.29
N VAL A 109 12.90 8.76 -4.39
CA VAL A 109 11.99 9.88 -4.24
C VAL A 109 11.02 9.49 -3.13
N SER A 110 10.99 10.27 -2.06
CA SER A 110 10.06 10.05 -0.93
C SER A 110 8.96 11.11 -1.00
N VAL A 111 7.72 10.65 -1.04
CA VAL A 111 6.54 11.51 -1.11
C VAL A 111 5.74 11.33 0.17
N MET A 112 5.52 12.43 0.90
CA MET A 112 4.78 12.40 2.15
C MET A 112 3.39 12.96 1.94
N ILE A 113 2.39 12.18 2.34
CA ILE A 113 0.98 12.53 2.22
C ILE A 113 0.39 12.55 3.62
N VAL A 114 -0.33 13.61 3.96
CA VAL A 114 -1.03 13.75 5.23
C VAL A 114 -2.51 13.60 4.97
N ASP A 115 -3.17 12.74 5.72
CA ASP A 115 -4.58 12.49 5.57
C ASP A 115 -5.28 12.61 6.93
N GLU A 116 -6.42 13.29 6.94
CA GLU A 116 -7.23 13.41 8.13
C GLU A 116 -8.20 12.24 8.20
N SER A 117 -8.22 11.56 9.32
CA SER A 117 -9.11 10.43 9.53
C SER A 117 -9.96 10.66 10.78
N PRO A 118 -11.02 9.87 10.99
CA PRO A 118 -11.83 9.99 12.21
C PRO A 118 -11.04 9.79 13.50
N ILE A 119 -9.89 9.11 13.44
CA ILE A 119 -9.04 8.86 14.61
C ILE A 119 -7.90 9.87 14.72
N GLY A 120 -7.80 10.83 13.81
CA GLY A 120 -6.76 11.87 13.81
C GLY A 120 -5.98 11.92 12.50
N THR A 121 -4.87 12.65 12.53
CA THR A 121 -4.01 12.83 11.36
C THR A 121 -3.13 11.61 11.15
N VAL A 122 -3.17 11.05 9.94
CA VAL A 122 -2.34 9.92 9.53
C VAL A 122 -1.39 10.41 8.46
N GLN A 123 -0.12 10.00 8.55
CA GLN A 123 0.91 10.35 7.58
C GLN A 123 1.34 9.11 6.82
N VAL A 124 1.38 9.20 5.50
CA VAL A 124 1.86 8.12 4.63
C VAL A 124 3.08 8.62 3.88
N SER A 125 4.16 7.82 3.90
CA SER A 125 5.34 8.04 3.07
C SER A 125 5.35 7.01 1.97
N LEU A 126 5.45 7.45 0.71
CA LEU A 126 5.62 6.56 -0.43
C LEU A 126 7.02 6.77 -0.98
N ILE A 127 7.78 5.69 -1.11
CA ILE A 127 9.17 5.77 -1.58
C ILE A 127 9.29 5.03 -2.91
N PHE A 128 9.74 5.78 -3.92
CA PHE A 128 9.90 5.28 -5.29
C PHE A 128 11.38 5.21 -5.66
N ASN A 129 11.74 4.24 -6.46
CA ASN A 129 13.06 4.18 -7.09
C ASN A 129 13.13 5.30 -8.13
N ARG A 130 14.15 6.14 -8.04
CA ARG A 130 14.26 7.31 -8.92
C ARG A 130 14.55 6.96 -10.37
N GLU A 131 15.21 5.84 -10.60
CA GLU A 131 15.53 5.38 -11.97
C GLU A 131 14.35 4.66 -12.62
N THR A 132 13.75 3.71 -11.92
CA THR A 132 12.65 2.90 -12.47
C THR A 132 11.27 3.50 -12.25
N LEU A 133 11.13 4.44 -11.32
CA LEU A 133 9.88 5.08 -10.91
C LEU A 133 8.91 4.14 -10.20
N ASP A 134 9.36 2.94 -9.87
CA ASP A 134 8.54 1.95 -9.17
C ASP A 134 8.46 2.25 -7.68
N LEU A 135 7.29 1.97 -7.09
CA LEU A 135 7.12 1.99 -5.64
C LEU A 135 7.95 0.85 -5.04
N VAL A 136 8.76 1.14 -4.03
CA VAL A 136 9.59 0.14 -3.36
C VAL A 136 9.30 0.03 -1.87
N GLN A 137 8.71 1.06 -1.26
CA GLN A 137 8.44 1.06 0.16
C GLN A 137 7.37 2.09 0.50
N TRP A 138 6.59 1.82 1.55
CA TRP A 138 5.71 2.84 2.12
C TRP A 138 5.66 2.67 3.63
N SER A 139 5.40 3.77 4.33
CA SER A 139 5.24 3.80 5.78
C SER A 139 3.93 4.44 6.15
N LEU A 140 3.33 3.96 7.22
CA LEU A 140 2.12 4.53 7.79
C LEU A 140 2.47 4.99 9.21
N ILE A 141 2.24 6.27 9.49
CA ILE A 141 2.45 6.85 10.82
C ILE A 141 1.07 7.24 11.36
N GLU A 142 0.66 6.53 12.41
CA GLU A 142 -0.63 6.75 13.06
C GLU A 142 -0.59 7.98 13.98
N PRO A 143 -1.76 8.52 14.38
CA PRO A 143 -1.80 9.68 15.29
C PRO A 143 -1.04 9.46 16.61
N SER A 144 -0.93 8.21 17.04
CA SER A 144 -0.16 7.83 18.24
C SER A 144 1.34 7.92 18.06
N GLY A 145 1.82 8.07 16.81
CA GLY A 145 3.23 8.03 16.46
C GLY A 145 3.74 6.64 16.11
N VAL A 146 2.90 5.62 16.19
CA VAL A 146 3.28 4.26 15.79
C VAL A 146 3.50 4.23 14.28
N GLU A 147 4.63 3.70 13.85
CA GLU A 147 5.01 3.62 12.44
C GLU A 147 5.12 2.17 12.00
N THR A 148 4.50 1.86 10.87
CA THR A 148 4.60 0.56 10.22
C THR A 148 5.14 0.77 8.82
N THR A 149 6.18 0.02 8.45
CA THR A 149 6.83 0.15 7.14
C THR A 149 6.67 -1.15 6.35
N PHE A 150 6.33 -1.01 5.07
CA PHE A 150 6.22 -2.11 4.13
C PHE A 150 7.25 -1.93 3.03
N SER A 151 8.11 -2.93 2.82
CA SER A 151 9.05 -2.95 1.70
C SER A 151 8.64 -4.07 0.74
N ILE A 152 8.63 -3.78 -0.56
CA ILE A 152 8.25 -4.77 -1.57
C ILE A 152 9.44 -5.14 -2.45
N SER A 153 9.43 -6.38 -2.94
CA SER A 153 10.49 -6.93 -3.77
C SER A 153 9.96 -8.03 -4.66
N GLU A 154 10.79 -8.47 -5.61
CA GLU A 154 10.48 -9.57 -6.54
C GLU A 154 9.14 -9.34 -7.24
N THR A 155 8.91 -8.10 -7.69
CA THR A 155 7.63 -7.71 -8.28
C THR A 155 7.52 -8.15 -9.73
N GLU A 156 6.33 -8.64 -10.09
CA GLU A 156 5.95 -8.93 -11.48
C GLU A 156 4.76 -8.04 -11.82
N LYS A 157 4.84 -7.39 -12.97
CA LYS A 157 3.82 -6.43 -13.42
C LYS A 157 3.14 -6.92 -14.68
N GLY A 158 1.89 -6.48 -14.89
CA GLY A 158 1.14 -6.81 -16.09
C GLY A 158 0.74 -8.27 -16.19
N ILE A 159 0.68 -8.96 -15.06
CA ILE A 159 0.29 -10.36 -15.00
C ILE A 159 -1.23 -10.48 -14.92
N ASP A 160 -1.77 -11.62 -15.33
CA ASP A 160 -3.20 -11.88 -15.20
C ASP A 160 -3.51 -12.32 -13.77
N ILE A 161 -4.34 -11.54 -13.08
CA ILE A 161 -4.79 -11.85 -11.72
C ILE A 161 -6.31 -11.92 -11.73
N PRO A 162 -6.91 -13.12 -11.65
CA PRO A 162 -8.36 -13.24 -11.59
C PRO A 162 -8.95 -12.52 -10.37
N ASP A 163 -10.13 -11.96 -10.51
CA ASP A 163 -10.79 -11.24 -9.42
C ASP A 163 -11.02 -12.10 -8.19
N GLN A 164 -11.09 -13.41 -8.37
CA GLN A 164 -11.26 -14.34 -7.24
C GLN A 164 -10.14 -14.27 -6.20
N TYR A 165 -8.95 -13.78 -6.59
CA TYR A 165 -7.84 -13.60 -5.65
C TYR A 165 -8.17 -12.59 -4.55
N PHE A 166 -9.14 -11.71 -4.79
CA PHE A 166 -9.52 -10.65 -3.85
C PHE A 166 -10.85 -10.96 -3.16
N ARG A 167 -11.35 -12.18 -3.33
CA ARG A 167 -12.60 -12.60 -2.71
C ARG A 167 -12.38 -12.91 -1.23
N ILE A 168 -13.31 -12.45 -0.42
CA ILE A 168 -13.28 -12.70 1.02
C ILE A 168 -14.11 -13.95 1.30
N ASP A 169 -13.46 -14.95 1.91
CA ASP A 169 -14.14 -16.17 2.34
C ASP A 169 -14.84 -15.90 3.66
N PRO A 170 -16.18 -16.02 3.75
CA PRO A 170 -16.88 -15.83 4.99
C PRO A 170 -16.67 -16.93 6.02
N THR A 171 -16.12 -18.07 5.60
CA THR A 171 -15.80 -19.18 6.50
C THR A 171 -14.30 -19.22 6.77
N TYR A 172 -13.91 -18.88 7.99
CA TYR A 172 -12.49 -18.85 8.38
C TYR A 172 -12.24 -19.59 9.68
#